data_5faa0733cd26efd3e3546fa456a37c7a
#
_entry.id   5faa0733cd26efd3e3546fa456a37c7a
#
_cell.length_a   1.000
_cell.length_b   1.000
_cell.length_c   1.000
_cell.angle_alpha   90.00
_cell.angle_beta   90.00
_cell.angle_gamma   90.00
#
_symmetry.space_group_name_H-M   'P 1'
#
loop_
_entity.id
_entity.type
_entity.pdbx_description
1 polymer ?
#
loop_
_entity_poly.entity_id
_entity_poly.type
_entity_poly.pdbx_seq_one_letter_code
_entity_poly.pdbx_strand_id
1 'polypeptide(L)'
;MTYLTNNFVNCMITLGFIFIHLSSNVISSRKLNVQYMSSFAAGVWISYAIVHLLPHLAYFQTVLIDEFGWDSGIFYSHGVYGIVLFGLVFSYVIYKIDERTFMVLEKKDITSAKNAFFWSDIAFHVIYNIMIGYIVIANTLSERFYILTYFIAFGLHFLMNDWLLYHHHGALYNKYGRFVLSFSIFAGAAFSLFVSLPYYLVVIIEALITGALLVNIIKFELPNEGEGSIRGLLVGTICSGILFVFV
;
A
#
# COMPACT_ATOMS: atom_id res chain seq x y z
N MET A 1 18.22 -24.09 7.80
CA MET A 1 17.94 -24.05 6.35
C MET A 1 16.70 -23.17 6.04
N THR A 2 15.63 -23.29 6.78
CA THR A 2 14.38 -22.52 6.60
C THR A 2 14.56 -20.99 6.73
N TYR A 3 15.40 -20.52 7.62
CA TYR A 3 15.63 -19.07 7.85
C TYR A 3 16.33 -18.38 6.66
N LEU A 4 17.30 -19.04 6.06
CA LEU A 4 18.01 -18.52 4.88
C LEU A 4 17.12 -18.50 3.63
N THR A 5 16.23 -19.48 3.49
CA THR A 5 15.27 -19.50 2.37
C THR A 5 14.21 -18.41 2.49
N ASN A 6 13.73 -18.11 3.69
CA ASN A 6 12.74 -17.04 3.91
C ASN A 6 13.34 -15.66 3.62
N ASN A 7 14.54 -15.39 4.10
CA ASN A 7 15.22 -14.11 3.81
C ASN A 7 15.49 -13.93 2.31
N PHE A 8 15.85 -14.99 1.60
CA PHE A 8 16.05 -14.94 0.15
C PHE A 8 14.74 -14.59 -0.57
N VAL A 9 13.63 -15.19 -0.18
CA VAL A 9 12.32 -14.90 -0.80
C VAL A 9 11.88 -13.48 -0.50
N ASN A 10 12.02 -13.00 0.73
CA ASN A 10 11.69 -11.61 1.10
C ASN A 10 12.54 -10.60 0.31
N CYS A 11 13.83 -10.89 0.09
CA CYS A 11 14.67 -10.09 -0.80
C CYS A 11 14.15 -10.10 -2.25
N MET A 12 13.68 -11.24 -2.77
CA MET A 12 13.12 -11.33 -4.11
C MET A 12 11.83 -10.50 -4.25
N ILE A 13 10.96 -10.50 -3.22
CA ILE A 13 9.77 -9.65 -3.18
C ILE A 13 10.15 -8.17 -3.22
N THR A 14 11.10 -7.78 -2.37
CA THR A 14 11.61 -6.40 -2.32
C THR A 14 12.13 -5.96 -3.68
N LEU A 15 12.94 -6.81 -4.33
CA LEU A 15 13.43 -6.55 -5.69
C LEU A 15 12.30 -6.48 -6.72
N GLY A 16 11.28 -7.32 -6.58
CA GLY A 16 10.08 -7.29 -7.41
C GLY A 16 9.34 -5.96 -7.29
N PHE A 17 9.14 -5.44 -6.09
CA PHE A 17 8.50 -4.13 -5.87
C PHE A 17 9.34 -2.98 -6.42
N ILE A 18 10.66 -3.01 -6.21
CA ILE A 18 11.58 -2.04 -6.82
C ILE A 18 11.45 -2.06 -8.36
N PHE A 19 11.41 -3.27 -8.95
CA PHE A 19 11.26 -3.44 -10.38
C PHE A 19 9.93 -2.90 -10.91
N ILE A 20 8.83 -3.05 -10.16
CA ILE A 20 7.51 -2.49 -10.51
C ILE A 20 7.62 -0.97 -10.63
N HIS A 21 8.14 -0.27 -9.63
CA HIS A 21 8.31 1.19 -9.69
C HIS A 21 9.23 1.63 -10.84
N LEU A 22 10.35 0.95 -11.07
CA LEU A 22 11.27 1.28 -12.17
C LEU A 22 10.64 1.09 -13.54
N SER A 23 9.78 0.10 -13.70
CA SER A 23 9.12 -0.24 -14.98
C SER A 23 7.80 0.49 -15.21
N SER A 24 7.37 1.33 -14.30
CA SER A 24 6.09 2.04 -14.36
C SER A 24 5.91 2.88 -15.63
N ASN A 25 6.99 3.46 -16.18
CA ASN A 25 6.95 4.23 -17.43
C ASN A 25 6.55 3.37 -18.64
N VAL A 26 6.94 2.10 -18.67
CA VAL A 26 6.61 1.18 -19.75
C VAL A 26 5.12 0.82 -19.72
N ILE A 27 4.58 0.64 -18.53
CA ILE A 27 3.18 0.27 -18.30
C ILE A 27 2.28 1.46 -18.56
N SER A 28 2.64 2.63 -18.04
CA SER A 28 1.88 3.88 -18.21
C SER A 28 1.85 4.37 -19.67
N SER A 29 2.82 4.01 -20.49
CA SER A 29 2.86 4.35 -21.91
C SER A 29 2.03 3.42 -22.80
N ARG A 30 1.62 2.26 -22.30
CA ARG A 30 0.81 1.32 -23.08
C ARG A 30 -0.66 1.72 -23.09
N LYS A 31 -1.33 1.55 -24.23
CA LYS A 31 -2.79 1.67 -24.38
C LYS A 31 -3.48 0.45 -23.76
N LEU A 32 -3.33 0.25 -22.45
CA LEU A 32 -4.13 -0.72 -21.73
C LEU A 32 -5.57 -0.19 -21.60
N ASN A 33 -6.52 -1.10 -21.52
CA ASN A 33 -7.88 -0.71 -21.11
C ASN A 33 -7.82 -0.34 -19.63
N VAL A 34 -7.56 0.94 -19.37
CA VAL A 34 -7.34 1.49 -18.03
C VAL A 34 -8.52 1.21 -17.13
N GLN A 35 -9.74 1.38 -17.64
CA GLN A 35 -10.97 1.14 -16.87
C GLN A 35 -11.09 -0.32 -16.43
N TYR A 36 -10.72 -1.28 -17.29
CA TYR A 36 -10.75 -2.69 -16.92
C TYR A 36 -9.67 -3.00 -15.88
N MET A 37 -8.44 -2.52 -16.08
CA MET A 37 -7.30 -2.82 -15.19
C MET A 37 -7.45 -2.18 -13.81
N SER A 38 -7.92 -0.93 -13.72
CA SER A 38 -8.18 -0.29 -12.43
C SER A 38 -9.29 -1.00 -11.67
N SER A 39 -10.38 -1.38 -12.36
CA SER A 39 -11.47 -2.13 -11.73
C SER A 39 -11.03 -3.53 -11.27
N PHE A 40 -10.16 -4.19 -12.04
CA PHE A 40 -9.58 -5.48 -11.65
C PHE A 40 -8.71 -5.32 -10.39
N ALA A 41 -7.84 -4.31 -10.35
CA ALA A 41 -7.02 -4.02 -9.18
C ALA A 41 -7.88 -3.69 -7.95
N ALA A 42 -8.95 -2.89 -8.11
CA ALA A 42 -9.91 -2.62 -7.04
C ALA A 42 -10.53 -3.92 -6.48
N GLY A 43 -10.90 -4.85 -7.36
CA GLY A 43 -11.43 -6.17 -6.96
C GLY A 43 -10.43 -6.97 -6.14
N VAL A 44 -9.17 -7.00 -6.56
CA VAL A 44 -8.08 -7.66 -5.82
C VAL A 44 -7.91 -7.04 -4.43
N TRP A 45 -7.90 -5.71 -4.36
CA TRP A 45 -7.73 -4.99 -3.11
C TRP A 45 -8.87 -5.17 -2.12
N ILE A 46 -10.12 -5.11 -2.60
CA ILE A 46 -11.29 -5.36 -1.77
C ILE A 46 -11.21 -6.77 -1.16
N SER A 47 -10.88 -7.77 -1.99
CA SER A 47 -10.72 -9.14 -1.52
C SER A 47 -9.59 -9.26 -0.50
N TYR A 48 -8.44 -8.65 -0.75
CA TYR A 48 -7.33 -8.63 0.19
C TYR A 48 -7.72 -7.99 1.53
N ALA A 49 -8.38 -6.83 1.48
CA ALA A 49 -8.81 -6.13 2.69
C ALA A 49 -9.80 -6.95 3.52
N ILE A 50 -10.81 -7.57 2.88
CA ILE A 50 -11.89 -8.27 3.58
C ILE A 50 -11.48 -9.68 4.01
N VAL A 51 -10.82 -10.42 3.12
CA VAL A 51 -10.56 -11.85 3.34
C VAL A 51 -9.26 -12.09 4.09
N HIS A 52 -8.28 -11.19 3.94
CA HIS A 52 -6.95 -11.35 4.54
C HIS A 52 -6.68 -10.34 5.66
N LEU A 53 -6.76 -9.03 5.39
CA LEU A 53 -6.39 -8.01 6.38
C LEU A 53 -7.31 -7.98 7.60
N LEU A 54 -8.63 -8.04 7.42
CA LEU A 54 -9.54 -7.97 8.57
C LEU A 54 -9.36 -9.14 9.55
N PRO A 55 -9.24 -10.40 9.12
CA PRO A 55 -8.90 -11.50 10.03
C PRO A 55 -7.52 -11.32 10.71
N HIS A 56 -6.52 -10.81 9.97
CA HIS A 56 -5.18 -10.58 10.52
C HIS A 56 -5.17 -9.48 11.60
N LEU A 57 -6.03 -8.46 11.47
CA LEU A 57 -6.21 -7.43 12.51
C LEU A 57 -6.75 -8.03 13.82
N ALA A 58 -7.61 -9.05 13.76
CA ALA A 58 -8.07 -9.74 14.95
C ALA A 58 -6.92 -10.45 15.69
N TYR A 59 -6.02 -11.06 14.96
CA TYR A 59 -4.79 -11.63 15.53
C TYR A 59 -3.89 -10.53 16.13
N PHE A 60 -3.72 -9.41 15.47
CA PHE A 60 -2.95 -8.27 16.00
C PHE A 60 -3.53 -7.71 17.28
N GLN A 61 -4.86 -7.76 17.46
CA GLN A 61 -5.49 -7.37 18.70
C GLN A 61 -5.00 -8.23 19.88
N THR A 62 -4.83 -9.54 19.68
CA THR A 62 -4.31 -10.42 20.75
C THR A 62 -2.87 -10.05 21.11
N VAL A 63 -2.04 -9.72 20.13
CA VAL A 63 -0.66 -9.29 20.39
C VAL A 63 -0.61 -8.01 21.22
N LEU A 64 -1.45 -7.03 20.92
CA LEU A 64 -1.50 -5.78 21.69
C LEU A 64 -2.03 -6.00 23.11
N ILE A 65 -2.94 -6.96 23.33
CA ILE A 65 -3.40 -7.34 24.65
C ILE A 65 -2.23 -7.91 25.47
N ASP A 66 -1.49 -8.85 24.89
CA ASP A 66 -0.39 -9.54 25.57
C ASP A 66 0.76 -8.58 25.90
N GLU A 67 1.11 -7.66 24.99
CA GLU A 67 2.25 -6.74 25.16
C GLU A 67 1.94 -5.53 26.06
N PHE A 68 0.70 -5.00 25.99
CA PHE A 68 0.31 -3.80 26.72
C PHE A 68 -0.62 -4.05 27.91
N GLY A 69 -1.02 -5.30 28.14
CA GLY A 69 -2.00 -5.63 29.16
C GLY A 69 -3.37 -5.01 28.89
N TRP A 70 -3.78 -4.94 27.63
CA TRP A 70 -5.11 -4.42 27.22
C TRP A 70 -6.20 -5.47 27.48
N ASP A 71 -6.21 -6.04 28.67
CA ASP A 71 -7.05 -7.15 29.07
C ASP A 71 -8.49 -6.75 29.47
N SER A 72 -8.79 -5.45 29.51
CA SER A 72 -10.09 -4.93 29.91
C SER A 72 -10.46 -3.63 29.21
N GLY A 73 -11.75 -3.30 29.24
CA GLY A 73 -12.27 -2.08 28.67
C GLY A 73 -12.29 -2.04 27.14
N ILE A 74 -12.33 -0.83 26.57
CA ILE A 74 -12.49 -0.62 25.12
C ILE A 74 -11.28 -1.13 24.33
N PHE A 75 -10.09 -1.12 24.92
CA PHE A 75 -8.87 -1.55 24.23
C PHE A 75 -8.79 -3.07 24.09
N TYR A 76 -9.45 -3.82 24.95
CA TYR A 76 -9.50 -5.28 24.86
C TYR A 76 -10.06 -5.80 23.53
N SER A 77 -11.10 -5.18 23.01
CA SER A 77 -11.77 -5.65 21.79
C SER A 77 -11.60 -4.71 20.57
N HIS A 78 -11.16 -3.48 20.79
CA HIS A 78 -11.20 -2.44 19.74
C HIS A 78 -9.89 -1.69 19.53
N GLY A 79 -8.82 -2.01 20.29
CA GLY A 79 -7.56 -1.25 20.24
C GLY A 79 -6.94 -1.17 18.86
N VAL A 80 -6.72 -2.31 18.20
CA VAL A 80 -6.13 -2.35 16.84
C VAL A 80 -7.00 -1.63 15.82
N TYR A 81 -8.33 -1.77 15.93
CA TYR A 81 -9.27 -1.11 15.00
C TYR A 81 -9.27 0.41 15.20
N GLY A 82 -9.01 0.89 16.43
CA GLY A 82 -8.79 2.31 16.70
C GLY A 82 -7.54 2.84 15.99
N ILE A 83 -6.46 2.06 15.96
CA ILE A 83 -5.23 2.42 15.23
C ILE A 83 -5.49 2.45 13.71
N VAL A 84 -6.22 1.46 13.18
CA VAL A 84 -6.65 1.45 11.77
C VAL A 84 -7.49 2.69 11.44
N LEU A 85 -8.47 3.01 12.29
CA LEU A 85 -9.31 4.19 12.10
C LEU A 85 -8.48 5.48 12.13
N PHE A 86 -7.51 5.59 13.03
CA PHE A 86 -6.59 6.73 13.06
C PHE A 86 -5.78 6.82 11.75
N GLY A 87 -5.20 5.71 11.28
CA GLY A 87 -4.46 5.65 10.01
C GLY A 87 -5.33 6.07 8.82
N LEU A 88 -6.58 5.61 8.79
CA LEU A 88 -7.57 5.98 7.76
C LEU A 88 -7.85 7.48 7.79
N VAL A 89 -8.24 8.03 8.94
CA VAL A 89 -8.59 9.45 9.07
C VAL A 89 -7.38 10.33 8.76
N PHE A 90 -6.20 9.97 9.28
CA PHE A 90 -4.96 10.72 9.05
C PHE A 90 -4.61 10.77 7.56
N SER A 91 -4.63 9.64 6.88
CA SER A 91 -4.35 9.57 5.44
C SER A 91 -5.39 10.32 4.61
N TYR A 92 -6.66 10.24 4.99
CA TYR A 92 -7.73 11.00 4.34
C TYR A 92 -7.55 12.51 4.50
N VAL A 93 -7.17 12.97 5.70
CA VAL A 93 -6.90 14.40 5.96
C VAL A 93 -5.73 14.90 5.13
N ILE A 94 -4.61 14.15 5.08
CA ILE A 94 -3.47 14.50 4.23
C ILE A 94 -3.90 14.61 2.78
N TYR A 95 -4.59 13.60 2.26
CA TYR A 95 -5.12 13.62 0.90
C TYR A 95 -5.98 14.87 0.62
N LYS A 96 -6.88 15.23 1.54
CA LYS A 96 -7.74 16.43 1.38
C LYS A 96 -6.99 17.74 1.44
N ILE A 97 -5.94 17.83 2.22
CA ILE A 97 -5.04 19.01 2.26
C ILE A 97 -4.33 19.15 0.92
N ASP A 98 -3.76 18.06 0.40
CA ASP A 98 -3.06 18.06 -0.88
C ASP A 98 -4.00 18.41 -2.04
N GLU A 99 -5.19 17.82 -2.11
CA GLU A 99 -6.20 18.10 -3.13
C GLU A 99 -6.58 19.60 -3.12
N ARG A 100 -6.86 20.18 -1.95
CA ARG A 100 -7.20 21.60 -1.81
C ARG A 100 -6.03 22.50 -2.21
N THR A 101 -4.85 22.16 -1.78
CA THR A 101 -3.62 22.91 -2.11
C THR A 101 -3.40 22.92 -3.62
N PHE A 102 -3.53 21.75 -4.27
CA PHE A 102 -3.42 21.64 -5.72
C PHE A 102 -4.44 22.53 -6.44
N MET A 103 -5.72 22.47 -6.08
CA MET A 103 -6.77 23.28 -6.71
C MET A 103 -6.54 24.80 -6.56
N VAL A 104 -6.00 25.23 -5.43
CA VAL A 104 -5.68 26.65 -5.19
C VAL A 104 -4.48 27.09 -6.04
N LEU A 105 -3.47 26.26 -6.16
CA LEU A 105 -2.24 26.56 -6.84
C LEU A 105 -2.38 26.46 -8.36
N GLU A 106 -3.19 25.53 -8.84
CA GLU A 106 -3.52 25.40 -10.26
C GLU A 106 -4.19 26.66 -10.82
N LYS A 107 -5.13 27.24 -10.05
CA LYS A 107 -5.80 28.50 -10.42
C LYS A 107 -4.84 29.69 -10.56
N LYS A 108 -3.66 29.64 -9.94
CA LYS A 108 -2.64 30.70 -9.97
C LYS A 108 -1.58 30.50 -11.04
N ASP A 109 -1.61 29.40 -11.78
CA ASP A 109 -0.63 29.01 -12.82
C ASP A 109 0.84 29.13 -12.39
N ILE A 110 1.13 28.75 -11.14
CA ILE A 110 2.47 28.85 -10.55
C ILE A 110 3.22 27.53 -10.77
N THR A 111 4.25 27.52 -11.60
CA THR A 111 5.06 26.31 -11.87
C THR A 111 5.72 25.75 -10.60
N SER A 112 6.15 26.60 -9.67
CA SER A 112 6.68 26.19 -8.38
C SER A 112 5.66 25.43 -7.54
N ALA A 113 4.39 25.70 -7.73
CA ALA A 113 3.29 25.06 -7.06
C ALA A 113 3.08 23.63 -7.52
N LYS A 114 3.20 23.36 -8.82
CA LYS A 114 3.15 22.01 -9.38
C LYS A 114 4.28 21.13 -8.85
N ASN A 115 5.48 21.72 -8.71
CA ASN A 115 6.62 21.03 -8.11
C ASN A 115 6.40 20.75 -6.62
N ALA A 116 5.88 21.69 -5.85
CA ALA A 116 5.59 21.50 -4.43
C ALA A 116 4.55 20.40 -4.22
N PHE A 117 3.48 20.40 -5.00
CA PHE A 117 2.45 19.36 -4.97
C PHE A 117 3.03 17.98 -5.31
N PHE A 118 3.85 17.88 -6.36
CA PHE A 118 4.55 16.64 -6.69
C PHE A 118 5.38 16.11 -5.52
N TRP A 119 6.18 16.94 -4.88
CA TRP A 119 7.04 16.49 -3.78
C TRP A 119 6.25 16.16 -2.51
N SER A 120 5.13 16.84 -2.24
CA SER A 120 4.22 16.49 -1.13
C SER A 120 3.61 15.11 -1.34
N ASP A 121 3.08 14.85 -2.53
CA ASP A 121 2.48 13.57 -2.90
C ASP A 121 3.53 12.44 -2.85
N ILE A 122 4.71 12.65 -3.43
CA ILE A 122 5.81 11.68 -3.37
C ILE A 122 6.27 11.43 -1.93
N ALA A 123 6.34 12.46 -1.07
CA ALA A 123 6.76 12.28 0.33
C ALA A 123 5.83 11.34 1.11
N PHE A 124 4.52 11.45 0.90
CA PHE A 124 3.56 10.52 1.49
C PHE A 124 3.83 9.08 1.06
N HIS A 125 4.00 8.85 -0.25
CA HIS A 125 4.29 7.53 -0.79
C HIS A 125 5.67 6.99 -0.36
N VAL A 126 6.67 7.87 -0.17
CA VAL A 126 7.98 7.49 0.38
C VAL A 126 7.86 6.90 1.77
N ILE A 127 7.13 7.57 2.68
CA ILE A 127 6.92 7.07 4.04
C ILE A 127 6.24 5.70 3.99
N TYR A 128 5.17 5.60 3.21
CA TYR A 128 4.43 4.36 3.02
C TYR A 128 5.33 3.21 2.48
N ASN A 129 6.13 3.49 1.46
CA ASN A 129 7.03 2.50 0.85
C ASN A 129 8.16 2.08 1.79
N ILE A 130 8.72 2.99 2.60
CA ILE A 130 9.70 2.63 3.64
C ILE A 130 9.08 1.65 4.63
N MET A 131 7.85 1.92 5.09
CA MET A 131 7.14 1.04 6.02
C MET A 131 6.90 -0.34 5.40
N ILE A 132 6.45 -0.42 4.17
CA ILE A 132 6.26 -1.72 3.47
C ILE A 132 7.58 -2.45 3.29
N GLY A 133 8.63 -1.75 2.83
CA GLY A 133 9.96 -2.35 2.68
C GLY A 133 10.49 -2.93 3.99
N TYR A 134 10.27 -2.22 5.12
CA TYR A 134 10.61 -2.72 6.46
C TYR A 134 9.84 -4.01 6.79
N ILE A 135 8.51 -3.98 6.64
CA ILE A 135 7.64 -5.11 7.01
C ILE A 135 7.97 -6.37 6.20
N VAL A 136 8.24 -6.24 4.90
CA VAL A 136 8.59 -7.40 4.05
C VAL A 136 9.80 -8.16 4.59
N ILE A 137 10.80 -7.46 5.12
CA ILE A 137 12.01 -8.11 5.65
C ILE A 137 11.82 -8.49 7.13
N ALA A 138 11.21 -7.62 7.94
CA ALA A 138 10.98 -7.87 9.38
C ALA A 138 10.00 -9.01 9.61
N ASN A 139 8.98 -9.09 8.77
CA ASN A 139 7.99 -10.15 8.85
C ASN A 139 8.58 -11.41 8.23
N THR A 140 8.89 -12.37 9.08
CA THR A 140 9.15 -13.73 8.63
C THR A 140 7.83 -14.33 8.16
N LEU A 141 7.40 -13.95 6.95
CA LEU A 141 6.28 -14.54 6.24
C LEU A 141 6.56 -16.04 6.14
N SER A 142 6.04 -16.80 7.09
CA SER A 142 6.47 -18.19 7.31
C SER A 142 5.91 -19.16 6.28
N GLU A 143 4.93 -18.74 5.50
CA GLU A 143 4.25 -19.61 4.53
C GLU A 143 4.36 -19.08 3.10
N ARG A 144 4.70 -19.98 2.16
CA ARG A 144 4.92 -19.62 0.75
C ARG A 144 3.72 -18.95 0.09
N PHE A 145 2.51 -19.29 0.50
CA PHE A 145 1.29 -18.71 -0.04
C PHE A 145 1.08 -17.26 0.42
N TYR A 146 1.35 -16.95 1.69
CA TYR A 146 1.33 -15.56 2.20
C TYR A 146 2.25 -14.65 1.40
N ILE A 147 3.44 -15.13 1.10
CA ILE A 147 4.44 -14.42 0.33
C ILE A 147 3.93 -14.07 -1.07
N LEU A 148 3.34 -15.04 -1.77
CA LEU A 148 2.85 -14.85 -3.13
C LEU A 148 1.64 -13.90 -3.17
N THR A 149 0.68 -14.08 -2.26
CA THR A 149 -0.51 -13.24 -2.19
C THR A 149 -0.18 -11.81 -1.80
N TYR A 150 0.75 -11.62 -0.85
CA TYR A 150 1.28 -10.32 -0.48
C TYR A 150 1.94 -9.63 -1.68
N PHE A 151 2.81 -10.36 -2.41
CA PHE A 151 3.46 -9.82 -3.60
C PHE A 151 2.47 -9.41 -4.69
N ILE A 152 1.45 -10.24 -4.96
CA ILE A 152 0.42 -9.93 -5.96
C ILE A 152 -0.38 -8.70 -5.53
N ALA A 153 -0.87 -8.66 -4.29
CA ALA A 153 -1.70 -7.58 -3.80
C ALA A 153 -0.94 -6.23 -3.82
N PHE A 154 0.22 -6.18 -3.17
CA PHE A 154 1.02 -4.95 -3.14
C PHE A 154 1.64 -4.60 -4.50
N GLY A 155 2.00 -5.60 -5.30
CA GLY A 155 2.49 -5.39 -6.65
C GLY A 155 1.46 -4.69 -7.54
N LEU A 156 0.20 -5.12 -7.51
CA LEU A 156 -0.89 -4.46 -8.22
C LEU A 156 -1.16 -3.05 -7.67
N HIS A 157 -1.12 -2.88 -6.35
CA HIS A 157 -1.26 -1.57 -5.75
C HIS A 157 -0.17 -0.60 -6.24
N PHE A 158 1.10 -0.98 -6.14
CA PHE A 158 2.20 -0.13 -6.61
C PHE A 158 2.06 0.21 -8.09
N LEU A 159 1.68 -0.77 -8.91
CA LEU A 159 1.46 -0.58 -10.32
C LEU A 159 0.37 0.46 -10.62
N MET A 160 -0.74 0.40 -9.90
CA MET A 160 -1.85 1.35 -10.05
C MET A 160 -1.51 2.72 -9.46
N ASN A 161 -0.83 2.77 -8.32
CA ASN A 161 -0.33 4.02 -7.73
C ASN A 161 0.64 4.73 -8.68
N ASP A 162 1.59 3.99 -9.24
CA ASP A 162 2.56 4.52 -10.19
C ASP A 162 1.88 5.05 -11.44
N TRP A 163 0.87 4.34 -11.93
CA TRP A 163 0.07 4.77 -13.07
C TRP A 163 -0.64 6.10 -12.77
N LEU A 164 -1.27 6.22 -11.57
CA LEU A 164 -1.95 7.43 -11.14
C LEU A 164 -0.98 8.61 -10.99
N LEU A 165 0.15 8.39 -10.29
CA LEU A 165 1.19 9.40 -10.10
C LEU A 165 1.78 9.87 -11.45
N TYR A 166 1.96 8.96 -12.41
CA TYR A 166 2.37 9.32 -13.75
C TYR A 166 1.33 10.20 -14.45
N HIS A 167 0.04 9.88 -14.33
CA HIS A 167 -1.03 10.68 -14.95
C HIS A 167 -1.17 12.07 -14.32
N HIS A 168 -0.96 12.18 -13.01
CA HIS A 168 -1.02 13.47 -12.30
C HIS A 168 0.22 14.33 -12.53
N HIS A 169 1.40 13.72 -12.54
CA HIS A 169 2.68 14.46 -12.50
C HIS A 169 3.54 14.31 -13.77
N GLY A 170 3.19 13.41 -14.66
CA GLY A 170 3.80 13.26 -15.99
C GLY A 170 5.32 13.11 -15.96
N ALA A 171 5.99 14.08 -16.57
CA ALA A 171 7.45 14.07 -16.71
C ALA A 171 8.20 14.11 -15.37
N LEU A 172 7.67 14.76 -14.34
CA LEU A 172 8.29 14.83 -13.00
C LEU A 172 8.33 13.44 -12.36
N TYR A 173 7.21 12.72 -12.43
CA TYR A 173 7.16 11.36 -11.92
C TYR A 173 8.13 10.45 -12.68
N ASN A 174 8.15 10.51 -13.99
CA ASN A 174 9.03 9.69 -14.80
C ASN A 174 10.52 9.98 -14.55
N LYS A 175 10.87 11.24 -14.28
CA LYS A 175 12.26 11.68 -14.06
C LYS A 175 12.74 11.39 -12.63
N TYR A 176 11.88 11.57 -11.63
CA TYR A 176 12.27 11.50 -10.22
C TYR A 176 11.44 10.50 -9.42
N GLY A 177 10.10 10.53 -9.53
CA GLY A 177 9.18 9.81 -8.65
C GLY A 177 9.48 8.33 -8.58
N ARG A 178 9.53 7.64 -9.70
CA ARG A 178 9.78 6.20 -9.75
C ARG A 178 11.09 5.76 -9.10
N PHE A 179 12.15 6.58 -9.21
CA PHE A 179 13.45 6.27 -8.57
C PHE A 179 13.40 6.51 -7.07
N VAL A 180 12.74 7.60 -6.64
CA VAL A 180 12.55 7.92 -5.23
C VAL A 180 11.73 6.83 -4.55
N LEU A 181 10.63 6.38 -5.17
CA LEU A 181 9.79 5.30 -4.61
C LEU A 181 10.52 3.95 -4.61
N SER A 182 11.26 3.61 -5.65
CA SER A 182 12.11 2.42 -5.64
C SER A 182 13.14 2.45 -4.52
N PHE A 183 13.80 3.58 -4.34
CA PHE A 183 14.80 3.76 -3.27
C PHE A 183 14.16 3.71 -1.88
N SER A 184 12.95 4.21 -1.69
CA SER A 184 12.27 4.17 -0.39
C SER A 184 11.94 2.74 0.06
N ILE A 185 11.51 1.86 -0.84
CA ILE A 185 11.35 0.43 -0.52
C ILE A 185 12.69 -0.20 -0.12
N PHE A 186 13.75 0.07 -0.91
CA PHE A 186 15.08 -0.43 -0.58
C PHE A 186 15.56 0.08 0.77
N ALA A 187 15.36 1.36 1.08
CA ALA A 187 15.75 1.96 2.36
C ALA A 187 15.02 1.32 3.55
N GLY A 188 13.71 1.07 3.41
CA GLY A 188 12.93 0.35 4.43
C GLY A 188 13.43 -1.08 4.65
N ALA A 189 13.66 -1.82 3.58
CA ALA A 189 14.20 -3.17 3.63
C ALA A 189 15.61 -3.20 4.27
N ALA A 190 16.49 -2.27 3.87
CA ALA A 190 17.82 -2.14 4.44
C ALA A 190 17.76 -1.76 5.93
N PHE A 191 16.87 -0.84 6.31
CA PHE A 191 16.69 -0.46 7.71
C PHE A 191 16.30 -1.66 8.58
N SER A 192 15.42 -2.54 8.09
CA SER A 192 15.02 -3.77 8.79
C SER A 192 16.18 -4.76 9.03
N LEU A 193 17.23 -4.74 8.21
CA LEU A 193 18.40 -5.60 8.43
C LEU A 193 19.28 -5.14 9.61
N PHE A 194 19.20 -3.85 9.96
CA PHE A 194 20.04 -3.27 11.03
C PHE A 194 19.25 -2.99 12.31
N VAL A 195 17.94 -2.79 12.21
CA VAL A 195 17.08 -2.40 13.33
C VAL A 195 15.90 -3.36 13.41
N SER A 196 15.89 -4.17 14.47
CA SER A 196 14.73 -4.99 14.81
C SER A 196 13.81 -4.23 15.76
N LEU A 197 12.65 -3.82 15.26
CA LEU A 197 11.61 -3.22 16.08
C LEU A 197 10.92 -4.30 16.93
N PRO A 198 10.49 -3.98 18.16
CA PRO A 198 9.61 -4.86 18.93
C PRO A 198 8.35 -5.20 18.11
N TYR A 199 7.86 -6.43 18.24
CA TYR A 199 6.77 -6.93 17.42
C TYR A 199 5.50 -6.08 17.51
N TYR A 200 5.15 -5.57 18.69
CA TYR A 200 4.00 -4.68 18.85
C TYR A 200 4.10 -3.38 18.04
N LEU A 201 5.34 -2.85 17.82
CA LEU A 201 5.51 -1.68 16.95
C LEU A 201 5.27 -2.03 15.48
N VAL A 202 5.68 -3.23 15.05
CA VAL A 202 5.39 -3.72 13.70
C VAL A 202 3.87 -3.82 13.51
N VAL A 203 3.15 -4.39 14.48
CA VAL A 203 1.69 -4.48 14.48
C VAL A 203 1.02 -3.10 14.40
N ILE A 204 1.49 -2.13 15.15
CA ILE A 204 0.97 -0.74 15.09
C ILE A 204 1.21 -0.15 13.69
N ILE A 205 2.38 -0.34 13.13
CA ILE A 205 2.74 0.13 11.78
C ILE A 205 1.82 -0.52 10.74
N GLU A 206 1.63 -1.83 10.79
CA GLU A 206 0.75 -2.55 9.87
C GLU A 206 -0.71 -2.10 10.00
N ALA A 207 -1.21 -1.86 11.21
CA ALA A 207 -2.54 -1.33 11.43
C ALA A 207 -2.72 0.08 10.85
N LEU A 208 -1.72 0.96 11.00
CA LEU A 208 -1.72 2.30 10.38
C LEU A 208 -1.72 2.21 8.84
N ILE A 209 -0.89 1.34 8.27
CA ILE A 209 -0.82 1.08 6.83
C ILE A 209 -2.17 0.55 6.32
N THR A 210 -2.78 -0.37 7.06
CA THR A 210 -4.10 -0.91 6.70
C THR A 210 -5.14 0.21 6.61
N GLY A 211 -5.15 1.14 7.56
CA GLY A 211 -6.01 2.31 7.52
C GLY A 211 -5.77 3.20 6.29
N ALA A 212 -4.51 3.50 6.00
CA ALA A 212 -4.12 4.28 4.81
C ALA A 212 -4.53 3.58 3.51
N LEU A 213 -4.35 2.27 3.44
CA LEU A 213 -4.71 1.43 2.31
C LEU A 213 -6.22 1.44 2.04
N LEU A 214 -7.05 1.40 3.06
CA LEU A 214 -8.50 1.51 2.91
C LEU A 214 -8.92 2.84 2.26
N VAL A 215 -8.25 3.94 2.57
CA VAL A 215 -8.49 5.23 1.88
C VAL A 215 -8.12 5.13 0.41
N ASN A 216 -6.98 4.54 0.09
CA ASN A 216 -6.54 4.36 -1.29
C ASN A 216 -7.56 3.54 -2.10
N ILE A 217 -8.05 2.43 -1.55
CA ILE A 217 -9.07 1.61 -2.20
C ILE A 217 -10.32 2.45 -2.51
N ILE A 218 -10.83 3.16 -1.50
CA ILE A 218 -12.09 3.89 -1.62
C ILE A 218 -11.97 5.08 -2.58
N LYS A 219 -10.81 5.75 -2.60
CA LYS A 219 -10.63 7.01 -3.33
C LYS A 219 -10.08 6.84 -4.73
N PHE A 220 -9.19 5.91 -4.95
CA PHE A 220 -8.40 5.84 -6.18
C PHE A 220 -8.63 4.58 -6.98
N GLU A 221 -9.02 3.48 -6.35
CA GLU A 221 -9.12 2.20 -7.03
C GLU A 221 -10.57 1.86 -7.38
N LEU A 222 -11.55 2.34 -6.61
CA LEU A 222 -12.95 2.22 -7.00
C LEU A 222 -13.24 3.17 -8.14
N PRO A 223 -13.82 2.68 -9.27
CA PRO A 223 -14.19 3.53 -10.38
C PRO A 223 -15.22 4.58 -9.95
N ASN A 224 -15.10 5.80 -10.50
CA ASN A 224 -16.11 6.84 -10.34
C ASN A 224 -17.45 6.41 -10.95
N GLU A 225 -18.52 7.10 -10.55
CA GLU A 225 -19.85 6.86 -11.10
C GLU A 225 -19.85 6.97 -12.64
N GLY A 226 -20.31 5.93 -13.32
CA GLY A 226 -20.32 5.84 -14.79
C GLY A 226 -19.00 5.44 -15.44
N GLU A 227 -17.93 5.26 -14.66
CA GLU A 227 -16.65 4.81 -15.14
C GLU A 227 -16.31 3.41 -14.59
N GLY A 228 -15.42 2.71 -15.27
CA GLY A 228 -14.95 1.40 -14.83
C GLY A 228 -15.62 0.22 -15.51
N SER A 229 -15.14 -0.97 -15.17
CA SER A 229 -15.56 -2.24 -15.73
C SER A 229 -16.09 -3.19 -14.65
N ILE A 230 -17.39 -3.40 -14.62
CA ILE A 230 -18.01 -4.39 -13.73
C ILE A 230 -17.35 -5.77 -13.92
N ARG A 231 -17.02 -6.14 -15.16
CA ARG A 231 -16.34 -7.41 -15.46
C ARG A 231 -14.94 -7.45 -14.83
N GLY A 232 -14.16 -6.36 -14.94
CA GLY A 232 -12.85 -6.26 -14.31
C GLY A 232 -12.95 -6.42 -12.79
N LEU A 233 -13.86 -5.69 -12.15
CA LEU A 233 -14.11 -5.77 -10.72
C LEU A 233 -14.48 -7.20 -10.28
N LEU A 234 -15.45 -7.83 -10.93
CA LEU A 234 -15.87 -9.18 -10.59
C LEU A 234 -14.77 -10.22 -10.78
N VAL A 235 -14.04 -10.15 -11.89
CA VAL A 235 -12.92 -11.08 -12.14
C VAL A 235 -11.81 -10.88 -11.10
N GLY A 236 -11.44 -9.64 -10.79
CA GLY A 236 -10.48 -9.33 -9.73
C GLY A 236 -10.93 -9.86 -8.38
N THR A 237 -12.17 -9.58 -7.97
CA THR A 237 -12.73 -10.01 -6.68
C THR A 237 -12.82 -11.53 -6.58
N ILE A 238 -13.34 -12.23 -7.59
CA ILE A 238 -13.53 -13.68 -7.55
C ILE A 238 -12.19 -14.41 -7.56
N CYS A 239 -11.30 -14.05 -8.50
CA CYS A 239 -9.99 -14.73 -8.62
C CYS A 239 -9.14 -14.54 -7.36
N SER A 240 -9.06 -13.32 -6.85
CA SER A 240 -8.26 -13.05 -5.65
C SER A 240 -8.95 -13.49 -4.37
N GLY A 241 -10.27 -13.36 -4.28
CA GLY A 241 -11.03 -13.85 -3.13
C GLY A 241 -10.87 -15.36 -2.92
N ILE A 242 -10.96 -16.14 -4.00
CA ILE A 242 -10.67 -17.58 -3.94
C ILE A 242 -9.23 -17.80 -3.46
N LEU A 243 -8.24 -17.07 -4.02
CA LEU A 243 -6.85 -17.20 -3.63
C LEU A 243 -6.66 -16.93 -2.13
N PHE A 244 -7.27 -15.85 -1.60
CA PHE A 244 -7.11 -15.43 -0.20
C PHE A 244 -7.87 -16.32 0.80
N VAL A 245 -8.93 -17.03 0.39
CA VAL A 245 -9.63 -17.99 1.27
C VAL A 245 -8.79 -19.24 1.52
N PHE A 246 -7.95 -19.65 0.56
CA PHE A 246 -7.11 -20.84 0.70
C PHE A 246 -5.70 -20.53 1.27
N VAL A 247 -5.48 -19.35 1.79
CA VAL A 247 -4.22 -18.85 2.37
C VAL A 247 -4.46 -18.41 3.81
#